data_64af611e5d92d7184bb113aac045b0a4
#
_entry.id   64af611e5d92d7184bb113aac045b0a4
#
_cell.length_a   1.000
_cell.length_b   1.000
_cell.length_c   1.000
_cell.angle_alpha   90.00
_cell.angle_beta   90.00
_cell.angle_gamma   90.00
#
_symmetry.space_group_name_H-M   'P 1'
#
loop_
_entity.id
_entity.type
_entity.pdbx_description
1 polymer ?
#
loop_
_entity_poly.entity_id
_entity_poly.type
_entity_poly.pdbx_seq_one_letter_code
_entity_poly.pdbx_strand_id
1 'polypeptide(L)'
;MMMCTRCKKRPAVVFVSPSTDMNATQGYCLVCAKELGIKPVNDIMEKMGITEEQLEAMTESMNDLMSMSDDGSFEPGGAVPFPSELLGQFGMNANGDGTEPATRESQPNDKKKKENFHKSKRKHIAAYCTDLTMKARNGELDAIIGREREIERVVQILSRRTKNNPCLIGEPGVGKTAVAEGLALRIAAGEVPAKLRKKEVQLLDLTALVAGTQFRGQFESRIKGLVDEVKQDGNIILFIDEVHNLVGTGDAEGSMNAANILKPALSRGEIQVIGATTFSEYRKYIEKDAALERRFQPVTVTEPSIDDATDIIRGIKNYYEKYHNVRVSDQIAKRIVVLSERYISDRYLPDLSL
;
A
#
# COMPACT_ATOMS: atom_id res chain seq x y z
N MET A 1 2.88 -14.94 -33.24
CA MET A 1 1.71 -15.52 -32.54
C MET A 1 1.07 -16.59 -33.40
N MET A 2 0.71 -17.74 -32.84
CA MET A 2 0.09 -18.84 -33.57
C MET A 2 -1.42 -18.64 -33.61
N MET A 3 -1.99 -18.52 -34.80
CA MET A 3 -3.44 -18.38 -34.98
C MET A 3 -4.10 -19.76 -35.00
N CYS A 4 -5.35 -19.84 -34.60
CA CYS A 4 -6.12 -21.08 -34.59
C CYS A 4 -6.06 -21.78 -35.95
N THR A 5 -5.63 -23.03 -35.99
CA THR A 5 -5.45 -23.82 -37.23
C THR A 5 -6.75 -24.03 -37.98
N ARG A 6 -7.89 -24.00 -37.27
CA ARG A 6 -9.22 -24.24 -37.87
C ARG A 6 -9.90 -22.97 -38.38
N CYS A 7 -10.07 -21.94 -37.52
CA CYS A 7 -10.82 -20.74 -37.92
C CYS A 7 -9.92 -19.62 -38.47
N LYS A 8 -8.62 -19.62 -38.17
CA LYS A 8 -7.63 -18.60 -38.58
C LYS A 8 -8.01 -17.16 -38.23
N LYS A 9 -9.02 -16.96 -37.36
CA LYS A 9 -9.55 -15.66 -36.97
C LYS A 9 -9.17 -15.30 -35.53
N ARG A 10 -8.88 -16.29 -34.67
CA ARG A 10 -8.65 -16.13 -33.23
C ARG A 10 -7.30 -16.74 -32.84
N PRO A 11 -6.63 -16.23 -31.82
CA PRO A 11 -5.38 -16.81 -31.35
C PRO A 11 -5.58 -18.23 -30.81
N ALA A 12 -4.57 -19.09 -30.99
CA ALA A 12 -4.58 -20.44 -30.48
C ALA A 12 -4.25 -20.46 -28.98
N VAL A 13 -5.10 -21.09 -28.19
CA VAL A 13 -4.98 -21.21 -26.72
C VAL A 13 -4.82 -22.67 -26.29
N VAL A 14 -5.36 -23.60 -27.03
CA VAL A 14 -5.30 -25.03 -26.77
C VAL A 14 -4.38 -25.69 -27.81
N PHE A 15 -3.32 -26.33 -27.34
CA PHE A 15 -2.35 -27.02 -28.19
C PHE A 15 -2.48 -28.52 -28.04
N VAL A 16 -2.69 -29.23 -29.15
CA VAL A 16 -2.84 -30.67 -29.17
C VAL A 16 -1.72 -31.26 -30.04
N SER A 17 -0.94 -32.17 -29.46
CA SER A 17 0.07 -32.94 -30.21
C SER A 17 -0.50 -34.33 -30.50
N PRO A 18 -0.59 -34.73 -31.75
CA PRO A 18 -0.92 -36.12 -32.07
C PRO A 18 0.22 -37.04 -31.63
N SER A 19 -0.12 -38.17 -31.02
CA SER A 19 0.79 -39.09 -30.28
C SER A 19 1.90 -39.75 -31.11
N THR A 20 2.08 -39.41 -32.37
CA THR A 20 3.06 -40.05 -33.28
C THR A 20 4.17 -39.15 -33.84
N ASP A 21 4.00 -37.81 -33.74
CA ASP A 21 5.03 -36.88 -34.26
C ASP A 21 5.16 -35.66 -33.32
N MET A 22 6.30 -35.54 -32.66
CA MET A 22 6.58 -34.42 -31.72
C MET A 22 6.68 -33.02 -32.40
N ASN A 23 6.67 -32.95 -33.72
CA ASN A 23 6.80 -31.69 -34.46
C ASN A 23 5.48 -31.11 -35.05
N ALA A 24 4.35 -31.74 -34.85
CA ALA A 24 3.08 -31.30 -35.40
C ALA A 24 2.08 -30.84 -34.31
N THR A 25 2.47 -29.84 -33.51
CA THR A 25 1.56 -29.23 -32.55
C THR A 25 0.53 -28.37 -33.26
N GLN A 26 -0.77 -28.75 -33.18
CA GLN A 26 -1.87 -27.96 -33.72
C GLN A 26 -2.50 -27.09 -32.62
N GLY A 27 -2.62 -25.78 -32.88
CA GLY A 27 -3.20 -24.81 -31.95
C GLY A 27 -4.65 -24.48 -32.30
N TYR A 28 -5.56 -24.54 -31.33
CA TYR A 28 -6.96 -24.21 -31.48
C TYR A 28 -7.39 -23.10 -30.52
N CYS A 29 -8.33 -22.22 -30.94
CA CYS A 29 -9.01 -21.32 -30.03
C CYS A 29 -10.03 -22.10 -29.19
N LEU A 30 -10.47 -21.54 -28.06
CA LEU A 30 -11.37 -22.20 -27.12
C LEU A 30 -12.70 -22.65 -27.78
N VAL A 31 -13.27 -21.84 -28.64
CA VAL A 31 -14.50 -22.16 -29.38
C VAL A 31 -14.31 -23.37 -30.31
N CYS A 32 -13.24 -23.35 -31.11
CA CYS A 32 -12.95 -24.47 -32.01
C CYS A 32 -12.53 -25.75 -31.27
N ALA A 33 -11.88 -25.61 -30.11
CA ALA A 33 -11.51 -26.74 -29.25
C ALA A 33 -12.74 -27.44 -28.65
N LYS A 34 -13.77 -26.68 -28.27
CA LYS A 34 -15.08 -27.18 -27.82
C LYS A 34 -15.79 -27.91 -28.93
N GLU A 35 -15.91 -27.32 -30.12
CA GLU A 35 -16.57 -27.94 -31.30
C GLU A 35 -15.85 -29.21 -31.77
N LEU A 36 -14.55 -29.34 -31.57
CA LEU A 36 -13.76 -30.54 -31.86
C LEU A 36 -13.88 -31.63 -30.79
N GLY A 37 -14.57 -31.35 -29.68
CA GLY A 37 -14.81 -32.32 -28.62
C GLY A 37 -13.54 -32.72 -27.86
N ILE A 38 -12.58 -31.79 -27.71
CA ILE A 38 -11.34 -32.07 -26.98
C ILE A 38 -11.67 -32.29 -25.51
N LYS A 39 -11.61 -33.53 -25.05
CA LYS A 39 -12.07 -33.97 -23.71
C LYS A 39 -11.61 -33.06 -22.55
N PRO A 40 -10.35 -32.71 -22.39
CA PRO A 40 -9.93 -31.85 -21.26
C PRO A 40 -10.62 -30.48 -21.25
N VAL A 41 -10.97 -29.94 -22.42
CA VAL A 41 -11.61 -28.61 -22.54
C VAL A 41 -13.11 -28.75 -22.20
N ASN A 42 -13.77 -29.76 -22.69
CA ASN A 42 -15.17 -30.00 -22.42
C ASN A 42 -15.42 -30.33 -20.94
N ASP A 43 -14.58 -31.18 -20.32
CA ASP A 43 -14.68 -31.53 -18.90
C ASP A 43 -14.51 -30.29 -17.98
N ILE A 44 -13.63 -29.39 -18.35
CA ILE A 44 -13.45 -28.13 -17.61
C ILE A 44 -14.66 -27.22 -17.79
N MET A 45 -15.19 -27.11 -19.01
CA MET A 45 -16.33 -26.24 -19.29
C MET A 45 -17.63 -26.75 -18.64
N GLU A 46 -17.87 -28.07 -18.63
CA GLU A 46 -19.01 -28.65 -17.93
C GLU A 46 -18.91 -28.45 -16.41
N LYS A 47 -17.72 -28.64 -15.82
CA LYS A 47 -17.50 -28.40 -14.39
C LYS A 47 -17.65 -26.94 -14.01
N MET A 48 -17.36 -26.00 -14.91
CA MET A 48 -17.44 -24.59 -14.68
C MET A 48 -18.78 -23.96 -15.09
N GLY A 49 -19.70 -24.71 -15.72
CA GLY A 49 -21.02 -24.22 -16.14
C GLY A 49 -20.97 -23.05 -17.15
N ILE A 50 -19.94 -22.98 -17.97
CA ILE A 50 -19.73 -21.87 -18.91
C ILE A 50 -20.60 -22.03 -20.14
N THR A 51 -21.48 -21.04 -20.41
CA THR A 51 -22.33 -21.01 -21.60
C THR A 51 -21.55 -20.56 -22.85
N GLU A 52 -22.15 -20.81 -24.03
CA GLU A 52 -21.51 -20.44 -25.30
C GLU A 52 -21.31 -18.95 -25.46
N GLU A 53 -22.30 -18.16 -25.04
CA GLU A 53 -22.23 -16.67 -25.06
C GLU A 53 -21.10 -16.14 -24.14
N GLN A 54 -20.89 -16.76 -22.99
CA GLN A 54 -19.81 -16.41 -22.08
C GLN A 54 -18.44 -16.76 -22.66
N LEU A 55 -18.35 -17.83 -23.43
CA LEU A 55 -17.11 -18.25 -24.10
C LEU A 55 -16.73 -17.27 -25.24
N GLU A 56 -17.70 -16.76 -25.97
CA GLU A 56 -17.48 -15.77 -27.02
C GLU A 56 -17.03 -14.43 -26.41
N ALA A 57 -17.70 -13.94 -25.36
CA ALA A 57 -17.32 -12.72 -24.64
C ALA A 57 -15.90 -12.82 -24.04
N MET A 58 -15.53 -13.99 -23.51
CA MET A 58 -14.19 -14.28 -22.99
C MET A 58 -13.13 -14.22 -24.09
N THR A 59 -13.46 -14.70 -25.28
CA THR A 59 -12.53 -14.72 -26.42
C THR A 59 -12.36 -13.32 -27.02
N GLU A 60 -13.39 -12.48 -27.02
CA GLU A 60 -13.31 -11.08 -27.45
C GLU A 60 -12.48 -10.25 -26.47
N SER A 61 -12.73 -10.36 -25.17
CA SER A 61 -11.92 -9.67 -24.13
C SER A 61 -10.45 -10.06 -24.16
N MET A 62 -10.16 -11.31 -24.48
CA MET A 62 -8.78 -11.79 -24.63
C MET A 62 -8.11 -11.28 -25.90
N ASN A 63 -8.86 -11.06 -26.97
CA ASN A 63 -8.36 -10.47 -28.21
C ASN A 63 -8.07 -8.97 -28.05
N ASP A 64 -8.92 -8.25 -27.32
CA ASP A 64 -8.71 -6.84 -26.97
C ASP A 64 -7.48 -6.65 -26.05
N LEU A 65 -7.30 -7.52 -25.06
CA LEU A 65 -6.13 -7.47 -24.17
C LEU A 65 -4.81 -7.75 -24.94
N MET A 66 -4.87 -8.66 -25.91
CA MET A 66 -3.72 -8.99 -26.76
C MET A 66 -3.42 -7.92 -27.79
N SER A 67 -4.40 -7.16 -28.28
CA SER A 67 -4.19 -6.05 -29.19
C SER A 67 -3.56 -4.81 -28.54
N MET A 68 -3.62 -4.72 -27.19
CA MET A 68 -3.01 -3.64 -26.41
C MET A 68 -1.56 -3.90 -26.00
N SER A 69 -1.03 -5.13 -26.19
CA SER A 69 0.37 -5.47 -25.90
C SER A 69 1.19 -5.57 -27.18
N ASP A 70 1.74 -4.45 -27.62
CA ASP A 70 2.58 -4.30 -28.82
C ASP A 70 4.08 -4.61 -28.54
N ASP A 71 4.36 -5.49 -27.59
CA ASP A 71 5.76 -5.92 -27.31
C ASP A 71 5.87 -7.43 -27.25
N GLY A 72 6.50 -7.95 -28.33
CA GLY A 72 6.57 -9.36 -28.66
C GLY A 72 7.57 -10.16 -27.85
N SER A 73 7.20 -10.65 -26.66
CA SER A 73 7.97 -11.70 -25.99
C SER A 73 7.06 -12.69 -25.26
N PHE A 74 6.56 -13.67 -26.01
CA PHE A 74 6.01 -14.91 -25.44
C PHE A 74 6.86 -16.09 -25.89
N GLU A 75 7.59 -16.70 -24.97
CA GLU A 75 8.27 -17.98 -25.22
C GLU A 75 7.25 -19.13 -25.27
N PRO A 76 7.38 -20.07 -26.22
CA PRO A 76 6.47 -21.21 -26.31
C PRO A 76 6.83 -22.24 -25.23
N GLY A 77 5.95 -22.37 -24.22
CA GLY A 77 6.08 -23.39 -23.15
C GLY A 77 5.71 -22.93 -21.75
N GLY A 78 5.49 -21.65 -21.51
CA GLY A 78 5.06 -21.12 -20.22
C GLY A 78 3.55 -21.29 -19.99
N ALA A 79 3.15 -21.82 -18.84
CA ALA A 79 1.75 -21.82 -18.41
C ALA A 79 1.26 -20.37 -18.38
N VAL A 80 0.22 -20.05 -19.17
CA VAL A 80 -0.41 -18.74 -19.17
C VAL A 80 -1.08 -18.56 -17.81
N PRO A 81 -0.68 -17.60 -16.97
CA PRO A 81 -1.44 -17.34 -15.75
C PRO A 81 -2.78 -16.77 -16.16
N PHE A 82 -3.84 -17.52 -15.92
CA PHE A 82 -5.21 -17.04 -16.05
C PHE A 82 -5.35 -15.83 -15.11
N PRO A 83 -5.76 -14.64 -15.60
CA PRO A 83 -5.96 -13.49 -14.73
C PRO A 83 -7.05 -13.83 -13.71
N SER A 84 -6.67 -13.84 -12.43
CA SER A 84 -7.60 -14.06 -11.30
C SER A 84 -8.75 -13.04 -11.27
N GLU A 85 -8.58 -11.92 -11.96
CA GLU A 85 -9.59 -10.87 -12.14
C GLU A 85 -10.77 -11.33 -13.01
N LEU A 86 -10.53 -12.21 -13.95
CA LEU A 86 -11.59 -12.75 -14.81
C LEU A 86 -12.48 -13.78 -14.07
N LEU A 87 -11.89 -14.55 -13.14
CA LEU A 87 -12.64 -15.47 -12.27
C LEU A 87 -13.54 -14.72 -11.26
N GLY A 88 -13.11 -13.56 -10.78
CA GLY A 88 -13.89 -12.73 -9.85
C GLY A 88 -15.16 -12.13 -10.48
N GLN A 89 -15.16 -11.87 -11.78
CA GLN A 89 -16.27 -11.28 -12.49
C GLN A 89 -17.40 -12.32 -12.76
N PHE A 90 -17.08 -13.61 -12.72
CA PHE A 90 -18.02 -14.73 -12.90
C PHE A 90 -18.46 -15.41 -11.60
N GLY A 91 -18.16 -14.85 -10.42
CA GLY A 91 -18.69 -15.33 -9.13
C GLY A 91 -18.13 -16.66 -8.65
N MET A 92 -16.98 -17.11 -9.14
CA MET A 92 -16.36 -18.38 -8.76
C MET A 92 -15.33 -18.18 -7.66
N ASN A 93 -15.69 -18.59 -6.45
CA ASN A 93 -14.78 -18.71 -5.30
C ASN A 93 -14.10 -20.09 -5.37
N ALA A 94 -12.79 -20.09 -5.63
CA ALA A 94 -11.99 -21.32 -5.61
C ALA A 94 -11.64 -21.70 -4.16
N ASN A 95 -12.60 -22.19 -3.40
CA ASN A 95 -12.40 -23.01 -2.21
C ASN A 95 -13.52 -24.03 -2.15
N GLY A 96 -13.19 -25.24 -2.58
CA GLY A 96 -14.07 -26.38 -2.46
C GLY A 96 -13.99 -26.95 -1.04
N ASP A 97 -15.10 -26.96 -0.34
CA ASP A 97 -15.48 -28.10 0.47
C ASP A 97 -17.02 -28.16 0.54
N GLY A 98 -17.57 -29.37 0.31
CA GLY A 98 -18.98 -29.58 0.12
C GLY A 98 -19.73 -29.72 1.45
N THR A 99 -20.92 -29.15 1.48
CA THR A 99 -22.11 -29.80 2.11
C THR A 99 -23.37 -28.97 1.80
N GLU A 100 -24.47 -29.68 1.58
CA GLU A 100 -25.77 -29.27 1.07
C GLU A 100 -26.63 -28.38 1.99
N PRO A 101 -27.83 -27.90 1.53
CA PRO A 101 -28.41 -26.63 1.92
C PRO A 101 -29.43 -26.71 3.06
N ALA A 102 -29.48 -25.69 3.89
CA ALA A 102 -30.61 -25.44 4.79
C ALA A 102 -31.09 -24.00 4.62
N THR A 103 -32.32 -23.88 4.11
CA THR A 103 -33.17 -22.71 4.09
C THR A 103 -33.29 -22.03 5.47
N ARG A 104 -32.93 -20.75 5.57
CA ARG A 104 -33.51 -19.83 6.57
C ARG A 104 -33.39 -18.38 6.13
N GLU A 105 -34.52 -17.71 6.10
CA GLU A 105 -34.70 -16.27 5.98
C GLU A 105 -33.83 -15.50 6.99
N SER A 106 -33.15 -14.46 6.54
CA SER A 106 -32.55 -13.49 7.45
C SER A 106 -32.35 -12.12 6.81
N GLN A 107 -32.70 -11.15 7.56
CA GLN A 107 -32.69 -9.71 7.36
C GLN A 107 -31.37 -9.13 6.83
N PRO A 108 -31.41 -7.97 6.13
CA PRO A 108 -30.24 -7.41 5.45
C PRO A 108 -29.26 -6.75 6.42
N ASN A 109 -28.04 -7.24 6.40
CA ASN A 109 -26.92 -6.66 7.15
C ASN A 109 -26.11 -5.71 6.23
N ASP A 110 -26.66 -4.50 6.03
CA ASP A 110 -26.12 -3.49 5.09
C ASP A 110 -24.71 -2.96 5.43
N LYS A 111 -24.24 -3.15 6.66
CA LYS A 111 -22.94 -2.63 7.10
C LYS A 111 -21.76 -3.43 6.56
N LYS A 112 -21.84 -4.77 6.53
CA LYS A 112 -20.76 -5.64 6.02
C LYS A 112 -20.56 -5.56 4.50
N LYS A 113 -21.61 -5.26 3.73
CA LYS A 113 -21.51 -5.07 2.27
C LYS A 113 -20.75 -3.80 1.87
N LYS A 114 -20.89 -2.71 2.66
CA LYS A 114 -20.18 -1.44 2.40
C LYS A 114 -18.67 -1.55 2.70
N GLU A 115 -18.28 -2.25 3.76
CA GLU A 115 -16.85 -2.47 4.08
C GLU A 115 -16.11 -3.33 3.04
N ASN A 116 -16.76 -4.36 2.52
CA ASN A 116 -16.15 -5.22 1.49
C ASN A 116 -16.07 -4.52 0.11
N PHE A 117 -16.99 -3.59 -0.21
CA PHE A 117 -16.94 -2.83 -1.46
C PHE A 117 -15.83 -1.78 -1.46
N HIS A 118 -15.48 -1.21 -0.30
CA HIS A 118 -14.32 -0.32 -0.16
C HIS A 118 -12.98 -1.06 -0.22
N LYS A 119 -12.89 -2.29 0.33
CA LYS A 119 -11.66 -3.09 0.27
C LYS A 119 -11.26 -3.50 -1.15
N SER A 120 -12.19 -3.75 -2.06
CA SER A 120 -11.89 -4.10 -3.46
C SER A 120 -11.34 -2.93 -4.28
N LYS A 121 -11.51 -1.67 -3.82
CA LYS A 121 -11.03 -0.46 -4.51
C LYS A 121 -9.65 0.02 -4.04
N ARG A 122 -9.09 -0.53 -2.96
CA ARG A 122 -7.84 -0.06 -2.32
C ARG A 122 -6.69 -1.08 -2.50
N LYS A 123 -6.46 -1.54 -3.74
CA LYS A 123 -5.47 -2.58 -4.05
C LYS A 123 -4.03 -2.12 -3.76
N HIS A 124 -3.67 -0.91 -4.23
CA HIS A 124 -2.33 -0.36 -4.03
C HIS A 124 -2.09 0.07 -2.58
N ILE A 125 -3.09 0.68 -1.95
CA ILE A 125 -3.03 1.06 -0.53
C ILE A 125 -2.81 -0.18 0.34
N ALA A 126 -3.59 -1.24 0.12
CA ALA A 126 -3.46 -2.48 0.88
C ALA A 126 -2.11 -3.21 0.65
N ALA A 127 -1.50 -3.03 -0.54
CA ALA A 127 -0.22 -3.66 -0.89
C ALA A 127 1.00 -2.90 -0.38
N TYR A 128 0.92 -1.56 -0.30
CA TYR A 128 2.08 -0.70 -0.06
C TYR A 128 1.95 0.21 1.18
N CYS A 129 0.81 0.17 1.88
CA CYS A 129 0.60 1.01 3.06
C CYS A 129 0.17 0.18 4.27
N THR A 130 0.59 0.65 5.45
CA THR A 130 0.13 0.14 6.73
C THR A 130 -0.87 1.13 7.34
N ASP A 131 -2.07 0.68 7.69
CA ASP A 131 -3.11 1.51 8.31
C ASP A 131 -2.81 1.73 9.79
N LEU A 132 -2.25 2.89 10.14
CA LEU A 132 -1.98 3.28 11.53
C LEU A 132 -3.26 3.53 12.31
N THR A 133 -4.31 4.06 11.68
CA THR A 133 -5.58 4.33 12.33
C THR A 133 -6.32 3.03 12.69
N MET A 134 -6.24 2.02 11.84
CA MET A 134 -6.76 0.69 12.16
C MET A 134 -5.96 0.03 13.29
N LYS A 135 -4.64 0.09 13.26
CA LYS A 135 -3.79 -0.39 14.36
C LYS A 135 -4.14 0.30 15.68
N ALA A 136 -4.36 1.62 15.65
CA ALA A 136 -4.78 2.38 16.83
C ALA A 136 -6.13 1.89 17.38
N ARG A 137 -7.10 1.62 16.50
CA ARG A 137 -8.43 1.09 16.89
C ARG A 137 -8.36 -0.32 17.47
N ASN A 138 -7.41 -1.11 17.01
CA ASN A 138 -7.19 -2.47 17.50
C ASN A 138 -6.36 -2.50 18.81
N GLY A 139 -5.81 -1.37 19.24
CA GLY A 139 -4.92 -1.31 20.42
C GLY A 139 -3.53 -1.90 20.16
N GLU A 140 -3.08 -1.90 18.89
CA GLU A 140 -1.78 -2.41 18.46
C GLU A 140 -0.67 -1.35 18.50
N LEU A 141 -1.03 -0.08 18.74
CA LEU A 141 -0.07 1.01 18.87
C LEU A 141 0.17 1.32 20.35
N ASP A 142 1.42 1.60 20.67
CA ASP A 142 1.83 2.02 22.01
C ASP A 142 1.36 3.45 22.31
N ALA A 143 1.23 3.77 23.59
CA ALA A 143 0.89 5.12 24.04
C ALA A 143 2.04 6.09 23.70
N ILE A 144 1.72 7.20 23.06
CA ILE A 144 2.70 8.24 22.71
C ILE A 144 2.74 9.27 23.84
N ILE A 145 3.92 9.54 24.34
CA ILE A 145 4.19 10.40 25.47
C ILE A 145 5.14 11.53 25.04
N GLY A 146 4.87 12.76 25.49
CA GLY A 146 5.75 13.92 25.31
C GLY A 146 5.78 14.53 23.91
N ARG A 147 4.77 14.21 23.06
CA ARG A 147 4.64 14.74 21.68
C ARG A 147 3.33 15.47 21.44
N GLU A 148 2.64 15.88 22.47
CA GLU A 148 1.32 16.53 22.41
C GLU A 148 1.35 17.81 21.59
N ARG A 149 2.39 18.61 21.72
CA ARG A 149 2.57 19.90 21.01
C ARG A 149 2.74 19.70 19.50
N GLU A 150 3.59 18.74 19.12
CA GLU A 150 3.84 18.41 17.72
C GLU A 150 2.59 17.82 17.07
N ILE A 151 1.90 16.90 17.75
CA ILE A 151 0.64 16.30 17.26
C ILE A 151 -0.43 17.39 17.10
N GLU A 152 -0.59 18.29 18.08
CA GLU A 152 -1.53 19.40 17.97
C GLU A 152 -1.19 20.31 16.79
N ARG A 153 0.09 20.60 16.58
CA ARG A 153 0.54 21.39 15.43
C ARG A 153 0.24 20.72 14.11
N VAL A 154 0.44 19.40 14.00
CA VAL A 154 0.06 18.59 12.83
C VAL A 154 -1.43 18.67 12.57
N VAL A 155 -2.28 18.51 13.61
CA VAL A 155 -3.75 18.62 13.51
C VAL A 155 -4.17 20.00 13.00
N GLN A 156 -3.55 21.07 13.52
CA GLN A 156 -3.81 22.44 13.06
C GLN A 156 -3.46 22.63 11.57
N ILE A 157 -2.32 22.11 11.13
CA ILE A 157 -1.88 22.20 9.73
C ILE A 157 -2.80 21.42 8.81
N LEU A 158 -3.13 20.17 9.14
CA LEU A 158 -4.02 19.32 8.35
C LEU A 158 -5.44 19.93 8.21
N SER A 159 -5.85 20.73 9.17
CA SER A 159 -7.16 21.41 9.16
C SER A 159 -7.20 22.64 8.26
N ARG A 160 -6.08 23.17 7.80
CA ARG A 160 -5.99 24.34 6.91
C ARG A 160 -6.58 24.07 5.53
N ARG A 161 -6.89 25.14 4.80
CA ARG A 161 -7.32 25.10 3.41
C ARG A 161 -6.13 24.95 2.44
N THR A 162 -5.01 25.61 2.74
CA THR A 162 -3.79 25.64 1.96
C THR A 162 -2.60 25.40 2.88
N LYS A 163 -1.45 24.94 2.33
CA LYS A 163 -0.28 24.53 3.12
C LYS A 163 -0.67 23.52 4.22
N ASN A 164 -1.48 22.55 3.83
CA ASN A 164 -2.11 21.58 4.72
C ASN A 164 -1.36 20.24 4.79
N ASN A 165 -0.11 20.20 4.35
CA ASN A 165 0.76 19.04 4.47
C ASN A 165 1.87 19.35 5.50
N PRO A 166 1.83 18.80 6.71
CA PRO A 166 2.91 18.96 7.68
C PRO A 166 4.13 18.16 7.23
N CYS A 167 5.32 18.72 7.46
CA CYS A 167 6.60 18.06 7.31
C CYS A 167 7.30 18.01 8.66
N LEU A 168 7.44 16.84 9.24
CA LEU A 168 8.14 16.59 10.50
C LEU A 168 9.64 16.65 10.24
N ILE A 169 10.32 17.60 10.85
CA ILE A 169 11.75 17.83 10.65
C ILE A 169 12.47 17.61 11.96
N GLY A 170 13.45 16.73 11.95
CA GLY A 170 14.25 16.43 13.14
C GLY A 170 15.30 15.38 12.84
N GLU A 171 16.23 15.19 13.75
CA GLU A 171 17.29 14.21 13.62
C GLU A 171 16.74 12.76 13.62
N PRO A 172 17.50 11.78 13.11
CA PRO A 172 17.10 10.37 13.21
C PRO A 172 16.88 9.96 14.66
N GLY A 173 15.86 9.12 14.92
CA GLY A 173 15.60 8.60 16.27
C GLY A 173 14.84 9.51 17.25
N VAL A 174 14.57 10.79 16.89
CA VAL A 174 13.84 11.71 17.79
C VAL A 174 12.34 11.41 17.92
N GLY A 175 11.81 10.42 17.22
CA GLY A 175 10.39 10.00 17.31
C GLY A 175 9.46 10.70 16.32
N LYS A 176 9.88 10.98 15.09
CA LYS A 176 9.03 11.54 14.04
C LYS A 176 7.84 10.61 13.70
N THR A 177 8.08 9.32 13.63
CA THR A 177 7.04 8.31 13.37
C THR A 177 6.02 8.25 14.51
N ALA A 178 6.47 8.39 15.77
CA ALA A 178 5.60 8.46 16.94
C ALA A 178 4.57 9.60 16.87
N VAL A 179 4.93 10.75 16.25
CA VAL A 179 3.98 11.86 16.04
C VAL A 179 2.83 11.44 15.10
N ALA A 180 3.13 10.65 14.05
CA ALA A 180 2.09 10.15 13.12
C ALA A 180 1.21 9.09 13.78
N GLU A 181 1.80 8.20 14.58
CA GLU A 181 1.08 7.21 15.38
C GLU A 181 0.19 7.88 16.45
N GLY A 182 0.68 8.91 17.13
CA GLY A 182 -0.08 9.72 18.07
C GLY A 182 -1.27 10.42 17.41
N LEU A 183 -1.11 10.92 16.18
CA LEU A 183 -2.24 11.44 15.41
C LEU A 183 -3.27 10.34 15.12
N ALA A 184 -2.83 9.14 14.74
CA ALA A 184 -3.72 8.00 14.47
C ALA A 184 -4.50 7.59 15.74
N LEU A 185 -3.85 7.59 16.91
CA LEU A 185 -4.51 7.35 18.21
C LEU A 185 -5.57 8.41 18.51
N ARG A 186 -5.29 9.70 18.32
CA ARG A 186 -6.28 10.77 18.52
C ARG A 186 -7.44 10.69 17.53
N ILE A 187 -7.19 10.31 16.27
CA ILE A 187 -8.27 10.08 15.29
C ILE A 187 -9.13 8.90 15.74
N ALA A 188 -8.53 7.80 16.18
CA ALA A 188 -9.25 6.62 16.65
C ALA A 188 -10.10 6.91 17.90
N ALA A 189 -9.58 7.72 18.84
CA ALA A 189 -10.30 8.21 20.01
C ALA A 189 -11.37 9.28 19.70
N GLY A 190 -11.35 9.86 18.48
CA GLY A 190 -12.26 10.96 18.12
C GLY A 190 -11.86 12.34 18.66
N GLU A 191 -10.66 12.46 19.22
CA GLU A 191 -10.08 13.67 19.86
C GLU A 191 -9.46 14.64 18.83
N VAL A 192 -10.09 14.76 17.68
CA VAL A 192 -9.67 15.62 16.58
C VAL A 192 -10.85 16.44 16.04
N PRO A 193 -10.59 17.57 15.36
CA PRO A 193 -11.65 18.35 14.71
C PRO A 193 -12.50 17.50 13.76
N ALA A 194 -13.78 17.87 13.58
CA ALA A 194 -14.76 17.12 12.78
C ALA A 194 -14.26 16.76 11.36
N LYS A 195 -13.41 17.62 10.76
CA LYS A 195 -12.80 17.42 9.45
C LYS A 195 -11.88 16.21 9.41
N LEU A 196 -11.21 15.86 10.51
CA LEU A 196 -10.23 14.77 10.60
C LEU A 196 -10.81 13.47 11.18
N ARG A 197 -11.99 13.47 11.80
CA ARG A 197 -12.58 12.28 12.45
C ARG A 197 -12.78 11.08 11.52
N LYS A 198 -12.97 11.33 10.22
CA LYS A 198 -13.17 10.28 9.21
C LYS A 198 -11.90 9.96 8.44
N LYS A 199 -10.81 10.64 8.76
CA LYS A 199 -9.54 10.41 8.07
C LYS A 199 -8.85 9.15 8.59
N GLU A 200 -8.06 8.54 7.72
CA GLU A 200 -7.22 7.38 7.97
C GLU A 200 -5.77 7.76 7.69
N VAL A 201 -4.87 7.46 8.62
CA VAL A 201 -3.42 7.67 8.44
C VAL A 201 -2.83 6.37 7.92
N GLN A 202 -2.26 6.43 6.72
CA GLN A 202 -1.65 5.30 6.03
C GLN A 202 -0.14 5.52 5.93
N LEU A 203 0.66 4.68 6.59
CA LEU A 203 2.12 4.69 6.50
C LEU A 203 2.54 4.03 5.18
N LEU A 204 3.19 4.78 4.31
CA LEU A 204 3.71 4.29 3.05
C LEU A 204 5.02 3.53 3.25
N ASP A 205 5.06 2.27 2.83
CA ASP A 205 6.27 1.46 2.77
C ASP A 205 6.97 1.65 1.41
N LEU A 206 8.01 2.47 1.41
CA LEU A 206 8.81 2.73 0.21
C LEU A 206 9.56 1.48 -0.26
N THR A 207 9.97 0.61 0.67
CA THR A 207 10.70 -0.62 0.34
C THR A 207 9.79 -1.59 -0.41
N ALA A 208 8.55 -1.79 0.08
CA ALA A 208 7.56 -2.62 -0.61
C ALA A 208 7.21 -2.07 -2.00
N LEU A 209 7.19 -0.76 -2.15
CA LEU A 209 6.84 -0.09 -3.41
C LEU A 209 7.93 -0.30 -4.48
N VAL A 210 9.21 -0.35 -4.09
CA VAL A 210 10.37 -0.59 -4.95
C VAL A 210 10.63 -2.09 -5.17
N ALA A 211 10.31 -2.94 -4.20
CA ALA A 211 10.61 -4.36 -4.26
C ALA A 211 10.04 -5.03 -5.52
N GLY A 212 10.89 -5.79 -6.22
CA GLY A 212 10.50 -6.52 -7.44
C GLY A 212 10.26 -5.63 -8.68
N THR A 213 10.60 -4.35 -8.64
CA THR A 213 10.57 -3.50 -9.83
C THR A 213 11.90 -3.60 -10.59
N GLN A 214 11.90 -4.27 -11.73
CA GLN A 214 13.09 -4.36 -12.62
C GLN A 214 13.15 -3.16 -13.58
N PHE A 215 12.01 -2.54 -13.88
CA PHE A 215 11.90 -1.43 -14.81
C PHE A 215 11.28 -0.20 -14.14
N ARG A 216 11.80 0.98 -14.49
CA ARG A 216 11.32 2.28 -14.00
C ARG A 216 9.80 2.45 -14.16
N GLY A 217 9.22 2.03 -15.28
CA GLY A 217 7.79 2.16 -15.55
C GLY A 217 6.90 1.37 -14.58
N GLN A 218 7.39 0.25 -14.01
CA GLN A 218 6.63 -0.52 -13.02
C GLN A 218 6.48 0.25 -11.70
N PHE A 219 7.55 0.89 -11.24
CA PHE A 219 7.53 1.73 -10.05
C PHE A 219 6.62 2.96 -10.24
N GLU A 220 6.75 3.65 -11.39
CA GLU A 220 5.90 4.79 -11.72
C GLU A 220 4.42 4.40 -11.77
N SER A 221 4.09 3.24 -12.35
CA SER A 221 2.73 2.70 -12.39
C SER A 221 2.16 2.41 -10.99
N ARG A 222 2.98 1.83 -10.08
CA ARG A 222 2.56 1.56 -8.70
C ARG A 222 2.27 2.85 -7.92
N ILE A 223 3.16 3.85 -8.00
CA ILE A 223 2.94 5.15 -7.36
C ILE A 223 1.72 5.86 -7.94
N LYS A 224 1.56 5.85 -9.26
CA LYS A 224 0.40 6.46 -9.90
C LYS A 224 -0.90 5.80 -9.44
N GLY A 225 -0.95 4.47 -9.42
CA GLY A 225 -2.10 3.72 -8.92
C GLY A 225 -2.41 4.05 -7.45
N LEU A 226 -1.38 4.13 -6.59
CA LEU A 226 -1.53 4.53 -5.19
C LEU A 226 -2.10 5.96 -5.06
N VAL A 227 -1.55 6.93 -5.78
CA VAL A 227 -2.01 8.32 -5.76
C VAL A 227 -3.45 8.44 -6.25
N ASP A 228 -3.81 7.72 -7.31
CA ASP A 228 -5.17 7.71 -7.85
C ASP A 228 -6.17 7.09 -6.85
N GLU A 229 -5.81 6.02 -6.14
CA GLU A 229 -6.64 5.43 -5.08
C GLU A 229 -6.83 6.39 -3.90
N VAL A 230 -5.75 7.04 -3.41
CA VAL A 230 -5.80 8.03 -2.32
C VAL A 230 -6.66 9.23 -2.71
N LYS A 231 -6.57 9.70 -3.95
CA LYS A 231 -7.37 10.80 -4.49
C LYS A 231 -8.84 10.43 -4.58
N GLN A 232 -9.16 9.23 -5.07
CA GLN A 232 -10.56 8.76 -5.19
C GLN A 232 -11.23 8.56 -3.84
N ASP A 233 -10.49 8.07 -2.84
CA ASP A 233 -11.01 7.87 -1.49
C ASP A 233 -11.27 9.19 -0.76
N GLY A 234 -10.35 10.13 -0.85
CA GLY A 234 -10.44 11.45 -0.24
C GLY A 234 -10.36 11.49 1.28
N ASN A 235 -10.35 10.35 1.98
CA ASN A 235 -10.25 10.28 3.46
C ASN A 235 -8.86 9.85 3.95
N ILE A 236 -7.93 9.60 3.06
CA ILE A 236 -6.60 9.10 3.39
C ILE A 236 -5.64 10.26 3.61
N ILE A 237 -4.80 10.15 4.62
CA ILE A 237 -3.61 10.96 4.86
C ILE A 237 -2.42 10.00 4.75
N LEU A 238 -1.55 10.22 3.76
CA LEU A 238 -0.33 9.44 3.62
C LEU A 238 0.74 9.95 4.58
N PHE A 239 1.27 9.09 5.42
CA PHE A 239 2.50 9.35 6.14
C PHE A 239 3.66 8.74 5.36
N ILE A 240 4.63 9.56 5.02
CA ILE A 240 5.81 9.19 4.25
C ILE A 240 7.04 9.50 5.07
N ASP A 241 7.67 8.45 5.60
CA ASP A 241 8.96 8.61 6.24
C ASP A 241 10.05 8.80 5.17
N GLU A 242 11.08 9.55 5.51
CA GLU A 242 12.13 9.92 4.57
C GLU A 242 11.58 10.46 3.23
N VAL A 243 10.62 11.39 3.31
CA VAL A 243 9.92 11.94 2.13
C VAL A 243 10.88 12.51 1.07
N HIS A 244 12.08 12.87 1.44
CA HIS A 244 13.14 13.34 0.55
C HIS A 244 13.54 12.27 -0.50
N ASN A 245 13.43 10.99 -0.17
CA ASN A 245 13.69 9.88 -1.10
C ASN A 245 12.71 9.86 -2.28
N LEU A 246 11.50 10.34 -2.08
CA LEU A 246 10.49 10.43 -3.15
C LEU A 246 10.56 11.72 -3.96
N VAL A 247 11.03 12.81 -3.37
CA VAL A 247 11.00 14.14 -3.99
C VAL A 247 12.37 14.63 -4.48
N GLY A 248 13.46 14.06 -3.94
CA GLY A 248 14.83 14.51 -4.18
C GLY A 248 15.62 13.77 -5.26
N THR A 249 15.14 12.66 -5.75
CA THR A 249 15.90 11.74 -6.64
C THR A 249 15.93 12.16 -8.12
N GLY A 250 15.68 13.44 -8.44
CA GLY A 250 15.57 13.93 -9.83
C GLY A 250 16.88 14.00 -10.62
N ASP A 251 18.05 13.99 -9.98
CA ASP A 251 19.31 14.37 -10.62
C ASP A 251 20.29 13.23 -10.92
N ALA A 252 20.01 12.00 -10.50
CA ALA A 252 20.84 10.84 -10.82
C ALA A 252 20.26 10.06 -11.99
N GLU A 253 21.04 9.84 -13.04
CA GLU A 253 20.71 8.93 -14.14
C GLU A 253 20.36 7.54 -13.58
N GLY A 254 19.08 7.14 -13.71
CA GLY A 254 18.58 5.88 -13.17
C GLY A 254 17.75 5.98 -11.88
N SER A 255 17.62 7.16 -11.25
CA SER A 255 16.79 7.31 -10.05
C SER A 255 15.28 7.28 -10.39
N MET A 256 14.53 6.58 -9.55
CA MET A 256 13.08 6.42 -9.70
C MET A 256 12.36 7.73 -9.38
N ASN A 257 11.79 8.38 -10.39
CA ASN A 257 11.25 9.74 -10.30
C ASN A 257 9.80 9.77 -9.77
N ALA A 258 9.60 9.39 -8.51
CA ALA A 258 8.31 9.54 -7.82
C ALA A 258 7.86 11.01 -7.72
N ALA A 259 8.83 11.93 -7.68
CA ALA A 259 8.60 13.36 -7.61
C ALA A 259 7.66 13.86 -8.71
N ASN A 260 7.86 13.40 -9.95
CA ASN A 260 7.05 13.85 -11.08
C ASN A 260 5.57 13.45 -11.00
N ILE A 261 5.24 12.42 -10.20
CA ILE A 261 3.87 11.94 -9.97
C ILE A 261 3.28 12.62 -8.73
N LEU A 262 4.05 12.70 -7.63
CA LEU A 262 3.58 13.26 -6.37
C LEU A 262 3.48 14.79 -6.38
N LYS A 263 4.45 15.50 -6.97
CA LYS A 263 4.46 16.98 -7.02
C LYS A 263 3.18 17.55 -7.64
N PRO A 264 2.67 17.09 -8.78
CA PRO A 264 1.40 17.59 -9.34
C PRO A 264 0.21 17.35 -8.41
N ALA A 265 0.09 16.15 -7.81
CA ALA A 265 -1.00 15.83 -6.91
C ALA A 265 -0.97 16.67 -5.62
N LEU A 266 0.21 16.87 -5.04
CA LEU A 266 0.43 17.75 -3.90
C LEU A 266 0.15 19.23 -4.25
N SER A 267 0.65 19.69 -5.42
CA SER A 267 0.48 21.09 -5.84
C SER A 267 -0.97 21.46 -6.14
N ARG A 268 -1.77 20.52 -6.61
CA ARG A 268 -3.21 20.69 -6.80
C ARG A 268 -4.04 20.49 -5.52
N GLY A 269 -3.42 19.96 -4.44
CA GLY A 269 -4.09 19.64 -3.18
C GLY A 269 -5.06 18.46 -3.29
N GLU A 270 -4.79 17.54 -4.21
CA GLU A 270 -5.61 16.36 -4.46
C GLU A 270 -5.40 15.28 -3.39
N ILE A 271 -4.23 15.27 -2.76
CA ILE A 271 -3.85 14.37 -1.68
C ILE A 271 -3.36 15.15 -0.46
N GLN A 272 -3.47 14.57 0.73
CA GLN A 272 -2.87 15.07 1.97
C GLN A 272 -1.73 14.14 2.40
N VAL A 273 -0.60 14.75 2.72
CA VAL A 273 0.63 14.03 3.10
C VAL A 273 1.21 14.60 4.39
N ILE A 274 1.66 13.74 5.26
CA ILE A 274 2.58 14.05 6.37
C ILE A 274 3.95 13.51 5.93
N GLY A 275 4.92 14.39 5.71
CA GLY A 275 6.30 13.99 5.44
C GLY A 275 7.12 13.95 6.71
N ALA A 276 8.13 13.08 6.78
CA ALA A 276 9.17 13.13 7.78
C ALA A 276 10.54 13.16 7.10
N THR A 277 11.48 13.96 7.63
CA THR A 277 12.82 14.12 7.06
C THR A 277 13.77 14.75 8.08
N THR A 278 15.06 14.87 7.74
CA THR A 278 16.04 15.60 8.54
C THR A 278 16.11 17.08 8.16
N PHE A 279 16.79 17.90 8.98
CA PHE A 279 16.96 19.33 8.68
C PHE A 279 17.75 19.57 7.40
N SER A 280 18.82 18.80 7.18
CA SER A 280 19.69 18.91 6.00
C SER A 280 18.95 18.58 4.71
N GLU A 281 18.15 17.52 4.73
CA GLU A 281 17.39 17.04 3.57
C GLU A 281 16.19 17.93 3.26
N TYR A 282 15.51 18.44 4.29
CA TYR A 282 14.44 19.42 4.10
C TYR A 282 14.92 20.64 3.32
N ARG A 283 16.06 21.23 3.76
CA ARG A 283 16.67 22.40 3.09
C ARG A 283 17.14 22.07 1.67
N LYS A 284 17.65 20.86 1.46
CA LYS A 284 18.20 20.46 0.17
C LYS A 284 17.12 20.17 -0.87
N TYR A 285 16.02 19.50 -0.50
CA TYR A 285 15.06 18.92 -1.43
C TYR A 285 13.67 19.57 -1.40
N ILE A 286 13.21 20.08 -0.24
CA ILE A 286 11.86 20.62 -0.11
C ILE A 286 11.85 22.14 -0.17
N GLU A 287 12.73 22.79 0.59
CA GLU A 287 12.78 24.27 0.68
C GLU A 287 13.20 24.91 -0.65
N LYS A 288 14.08 24.26 -1.40
CA LYS A 288 14.53 24.74 -2.72
C LYS A 288 13.49 24.55 -3.83
N ASP A 289 12.53 23.69 -3.66
CA ASP A 289 11.46 23.43 -4.64
C ASP A 289 10.25 24.30 -4.33
N ALA A 290 10.03 25.34 -5.12
CA ALA A 290 8.95 26.32 -4.92
C ALA A 290 7.53 25.68 -4.93
N ALA A 291 7.34 24.52 -5.59
CA ALA A 291 6.07 23.84 -5.62
C ALA A 291 5.80 23.10 -4.29
N LEU A 292 6.84 22.49 -3.70
CA LEU A 292 6.75 21.78 -2.43
C LEU A 292 6.74 22.74 -1.24
N GLU A 293 7.59 23.78 -1.24
CA GLU A 293 7.66 24.80 -0.20
C GLU A 293 6.31 25.49 0.05
N ARG A 294 5.55 25.73 -1.02
CA ARG A 294 4.21 26.30 -0.92
C ARG A 294 3.16 25.33 -0.38
N ARG A 295 3.47 24.05 -0.26
CA ARG A 295 2.51 23.00 0.15
C ARG A 295 2.84 22.36 1.47
N PHE A 296 4.12 22.22 1.77
CA PHE A 296 4.58 21.72 3.06
C PHE A 296 4.68 22.83 4.09
N GLN A 297 4.36 22.48 5.35
CA GLN A 297 4.54 23.33 6.51
C GLN A 297 5.47 22.61 7.50
N PRO A 298 6.64 23.17 7.81
CA PRO A 298 7.57 22.53 8.74
C PRO A 298 6.98 22.45 10.15
N VAL A 299 7.22 21.30 10.80
CA VAL A 299 7.00 21.04 12.22
C VAL A 299 8.28 20.45 12.77
N THR A 300 8.98 21.23 13.60
CA THR A 300 10.22 20.78 14.21
C THR A 300 9.93 19.78 15.31
N VAL A 301 10.55 18.60 15.22
CA VAL A 301 10.54 17.56 16.24
C VAL A 301 11.93 17.55 16.87
N THR A 302 12.04 18.18 18.04
CA THR A 302 13.30 18.27 18.77
C THR A 302 13.53 17.02 19.61
N GLU A 303 14.79 16.77 19.93
CA GLU A 303 15.17 15.80 20.94
C GLU A 303 14.47 16.12 22.26
N PRO A 304 13.87 15.14 22.97
CA PRO A 304 13.25 15.35 24.26
C PRO A 304 14.30 15.67 25.31
N SER A 305 13.92 16.40 26.35
CA SER A 305 14.75 16.58 27.52
C SER A 305 14.97 15.25 28.28
N ILE A 306 15.95 15.20 29.16
CA ILE A 306 16.21 14.01 30.01
C ILE A 306 14.97 13.63 30.82
N ASP A 307 14.24 14.63 31.34
CA ASP A 307 13.01 14.37 32.11
C ASP A 307 11.89 13.85 31.21
N ASP A 308 11.66 14.45 30.02
CA ASP A 308 10.68 13.96 29.04
C ASP A 308 11.03 12.54 28.54
N ALA A 309 12.32 12.30 28.24
CA ALA A 309 12.79 10.95 27.86
C ALA A 309 12.59 9.93 28.99
N THR A 310 12.80 10.34 30.23
CA THR A 310 12.52 9.50 31.40
C THR A 310 11.03 9.14 31.48
N ASP A 311 10.14 10.09 31.22
CA ASP A 311 8.69 9.85 31.23
C ASP A 311 8.25 8.97 30.06
N ILE A 312 8.90 9.12 28.88
CA ILE A 312 8.71 8.21 27.74
C ILE A 312 9.08 6.78 28.14
N ILE A 313 10.29 6.54 28.69
CA ILE A 313 10.73 5.22 29.12
C ILE A 313 9.79 4.63 30.19
N ARG A 314 9.32 5.44 31.15
CA ARG A 314 8.35 4.98 32.16
C ARG A 314 7.04 4.52 31.54
N GLY A 315 6.58 5.22 30.49
CA GLY A 315 5.34 4.86 29.81
C GLY A 315 5.43 3.57 29.02
N ILE A 316 6.57 3.32 28.36
CA ILE A 316 6.75 2.16 27.49
C ILE A 316 7.40 0.96 28.18
N LYS A 317 8.04 1.13 29.36
CA LYS A 317 8.75 0.06 30.06
C LYS A 317 7.94 -1.23 30.25
N ASN A 318 6.62 -1.10 30.46
CA ASN A 318 5.74 -2.25 30.67
C ASN A 318 5.71 -3.23 29.49
N TYR A 319 5.91 -2.74 28.24
CA TYR A 319 6.00 -3.57 27.04
C TYR A 319 7.31 -4.38 27.06
N TYR A 320 8.42 -3.72 27.38
CA TYR A 320 9.74 -4.36 27.49
C TYR A 320 9.81 -5.31 28.68
N GLU A 321 9.24 -4.94 29.84
CA GLU A 321 9.15 -5.80 31.02
C GLU A 321 8.43 -7.11 30.70
N LYS A 322 7.30 -7.05 29.98
CA LYS A 322 6.55 -8.24 29.56
C LYS A 322 7.33 -9.09 28.56
N TYR A 323 7.95 -8.46 27.59
CA TYR A 323 8.65 -9.16 26.51
C TYR A 323 9.89 -9.88 27.03
N HIS A 324 10.69 -9.20 27.87
CA HIS A 324 11.95 -9.73 28.40
C HIS A 324 11.79 -10.43 29.76
N ASN A 325 10.58 -10.44 30.33
CA ASN A 325 10.28 -11.01 31.66
C ASN A 325 11.20 -10.44 32.77
N VAL A 326 11.39 -9.12 32.77
CA VAL A 326 12.18 -8.37 33.73
C VAL A 326 11.33 -7.27 34.37
N ARG A 327 11.82 -6.64 35.44
CA ARG A 327 11.21 -5.48 36.08
C ARG A 327 12.17 -4.29 36.07
N VAL A 328 11.72 -3.15 35.62
CA VAL A 328 12.47 -1.89 35.56
C VAL A 328 11.85 -0.89 36.51
N SER A 329 12.55 -0.57 37.62
CA SER A 329 12.07 0.49 38.53
C SER A 329 12.21 1.88 37.89
N ASP A 330 11.42 2.86 38.36
CA ASP A 330 11.50 4.24 37.86
C ASP A 330 12.87 4.88 38.05
N GLN A 331 13.59 4.48 39.11
CA GLN A 331 14.96 4.94 39.34
C GLN A 331 15.92 4.37 38.29
N ILE A 332 15.75 3.11 37.90
CA ILE A 332 16.53 2.50 36.81
C ILE A 332 16.21 3.19 35.48
N ALA A 333 14.93 3.42 35.17
CA ALA A 333 14.51 4.13 33.95
C ALA A 333 15.19 5.51 33.83
N LYS A 334 15.18 6.31 34.91
CA LYS A 334 15.89 7.60 34.92
C LYS A 334 17.40 7.43 34.73
N ARG A 335 17.99 6.42 35.35
CA ARG A 335 19.44 6.18 35.26
C ARG A 335 19.86 5.70 33.87
N ILE A 336 19.03 4.91 33.19
CA ILE A 336 19.24 4.52 31.79
C ILE A 336 19.36 5.77 30.90
N VAL A 337 18.38 6.67 30.96
CA VAL A 337 18.39 7.91 30.13
C VAL A 337 19.63 8.75 30.38
N VAL A 338 19.98 9.01 31.67
CA VAL A 338 21.15 9.83 32.05
C VAL A 338 22.46 9.19 31.60
N LEU A 339 22.59 7.86 31.71
CA LEU A 339 23.80 7.16 31.26
C LEU A 339 23.88 7.09 29.73
N SER A 340 22.76 6.87 29.06
CA SER A 340 22.70 6.85 27.60
C SER A 340 23.13 8.19 27.04
N GLU A 341 22.55 9.29 27.50
CA GLU A 341 22.92 10.65 27.08
C GLU A 341 24.40 10.98 27.34
N ARG A 342 24.95 10.46 28.44
CA ARG A 342 26.35 10.74 28.80
C ARG A 342 27.38 9.95 27.98
N TYR A 343 27.09 8.73 27.62
CA TYR A 343 28.07 7.78 27.05
C TYR A 343 27.85 7.42 25.58
N ILE A 344 26.66 7.68 25.04
CA ILE A 344 26.34 7.38 23.66
C ILE A 344 26.14 8.72 22.93
N SER A 345 27.02 9.06 22.02
CA SER A 345 27.05 10.37 21.34
C SER A 345 26.64 10.34 19.87
N ASP A 346 26.37 9.14 19.33
CA ASP A 346 26.07 8.93 17.91
C ASP A 346 24.56 8.79 17.62
N ARG A 347 23.71 8.90 18.64
CA ARG A 347 22.25 8.82 18.55
C ARG A 347 21.57 9.90 19.37
N TYR A 348 20.26 10.07 19.17
CA TYR A 348 19.41 11.03 19.87
C TYR A 348 18.38 10.33 20.78
N LEU A 349 17.98 11.01 21.85
CA LEU A 349 16.88 10.56 22.69
C LEU A 349 15.55 10.62 21.93
N PRO A 350 14.60 9.72 22.15
CA PRO A 350 14.60 8.59 23.10
C PRO A 350 15.24 7.30 22.57
N ASP A 351 15.52 7.19 21.26
CA ASP A 351 16.07 5.99 20.61
C ASP A 351 17.36 5.50 21.26
N LEU A 352 18.14 6.45 21.75
CA LEU A 352 19.37 6.20 22.50
C LEU A 352 19.18 5.38 23.78
N SER A 353 18.01 5.43 24.41
CA SER A 353 17.69 4.84 25.71
C SER A 353 16.73 3.64 25.62
N LEU A 354 16.32 3.29 24.41
CA LEU A 354 15.49 2.13 24.08
C LEU A 354 16.34 0.94 23.63
#